data_81535789d16801f0564fba6d7250ee65
#
_entry.id   81535789d16801f0564fba6d7250ee65
#
_cell.length_a   1.000
_cell.length_b   1.000
_cell.length_c   1.000
_cell.angle_alpha   90.00
_cell.angle_beta   90.00
_cell.angle_gamma   90.00
#
_symmetry.space_group_name_H-M   'P 1'
#
loop_
_entity.id
_entity.type
_entity.pdbx_description
1 polymer ?
#
loop_
_entity_poly.entity_id
_entity_poly.type
_entity_poly.pdbx_seq_one_letter_code
_entity_poly.pdbx_strand_id
1 'polypeptide(L)'
;KTVTVKNNSILTIKLEGEILDRTSDNPLDNIDFLSFTPKKNLGLNKILASIQKAAKDSRIQGIYLDLTEIQGNFGALAFTQEIRNALQKFKESGKFIYSYSNLGYSQKSYYLATVADKIFVNPETPLLLTGMSSSISFYKETLAKLGIQPEVVKVGKFKSAVEPFISDEMSPANREQVQKYLDSSWGTIVKGIAESRNIPVDSI
;
A
#
# COMPACT_ATOMS: atom_id res chain seq x y z
N LYS A 1 0.76 -13.40 24.55
CA LYS A 1 0.25 -12.64 25.73
C LYS A 1 -1.12 -12.07 25.38
N THR A 2 -2.13 -12.39 26.17
CA THR A 2 -3.46 -11.78 26.04
C THR A 2 -3.38 -10.38 26.62
N VAL A 3 -3.64 -9.35 25.80
CA VAL A 3 -3.68 -7.96 26.28
C VAL A 3 -5.06 -7.68 26.83
N THR A 4 -5.14 -7.24 28.09
CA THR A 4 -6.40 -6.82 28.69
C THR A 4 -6.69 -5.37 28.29
N VAL A 5 -7.77 -5.16 27.54
CA VAL A 5 -8.23 -3.83 27.13
C VAL A 5 -8.88 -3.13 28.34
N LYS A 6 -8.37 -1.96 28.72
CA LYS A 6 -8.93 -1.11 29.78
C LYS A 6 -9.91 -0.10 29.19
N ASN A 7 -10.77 0.48 30.04
CA ASN A 7 -11.62 1.59 29.64
C ASN A 7 -10.76 2.79 29.19
N ASN A 8 -11.25 3.55 28.20
CA ASN A 8 -10.57 4.69 27.60
C ASN A 8 -9.24 4.32 26.91
N SER A 9 -9.16 3.11 26.35
CA SER A 9 -8.02 2.68 25.53
C SER A 9 -8.09 3.25 24.12
N ILE A 10 -6.92 3.35 23.48
CA ILE A 10 -6.76 3.70 22.07
C ILE A 10 -6.11 2.51 21.36
N LEU A 11 -6.64 2.12 20.21
CA LEU A 11 -5.99 1.12 19.38
C LEU A 11 -4.86 1.79 18.57
N THR A 12 -3.63 1.40 18.84
CA THR A 12 -2.49 1.83 18.02
C THR A 12 -2.31 0.86 16.87
N ILE A 13 -2.33 1.37 15.65
CA ILE A 13 -2.03 0.62 14.43
C ILE A 13 -0.70 1.14 13.89
N LYS A 14 0.29 0.25 13.86
CA LYS A 14 1.59 0.47 13.22
C LYS A 14 1.69 -0.46 12.02
N LEU A 15 1.91 0.10 10.85
CA LEU A 15 2.02 -0.66 9.61
C LEU A 15 3.51 -0.84 9.28
N GLU A 16 4.18 -1.67 10.06
CA GLU A 16 5.61 -1.99 9.92
C GLU A 16 5.79 -3.30 9.15
N GLY A 17 6.71 -3.31 8.18
CA GLY A 17 7.02 -4.51 7.40
C GLY A 17 6.09 -4.74 6.22
N GLU A 18 6.08 -5.98 5.72
CA GLU A 18 5.26 -6.36 4.57
C GLU A 18 3.84 -6.72 4.98
N ILE A 19 2.84 -6.20 4.24
CA ILE A 19 1.45 -6.59 4.43
C ILE A 19 1.14 -7.73 3.45
N LEU A 20 0.80 -8.88 4.01
CA LEU A 20 0.34 -10.07 3.29
C LEU A 20 -1.18 -10.21 3.43
N ASP A 21 -1.82 -10.91 2.51
CA ASP A 21 -3.26 -11.23 2.63
C ASP A 21 -3.54 -11.93 3.97
N ARG A 22 -2.73 -12.93 4.29
CA ARG A 22 -2.75 -13.67 5.56
C ARG A 22 -1.35 -13.94 6.08
N THR A 23 -1.16 -13.86 7.38
CA THR A 23 0.08 -14.36 8.00
C THR A 23 -0.02 -15.86 8.21
N SER A 24 1.08 -16.58 7.95
CA SER A 24 1.21 -17.98 8.35
C SER A 24 1.19 -18.12 9.87
N ASP A 25 0.51 -19.14 10.37
CA ASP A 25 0.55 -19.51 11.79
C ASP A 25 1.79 -20.40 12.11
N ASN A 26 2.56 -20.81 11.09
CA ASN A 26 3.80 -21.55 11.26
C ASN A 26 4.92 -20.56 11.67
N PRO A 27 5.55 -20.73 12.85
CA PRO A 27 6.62 -19.85 13.31
C PRO A 27 7.83 -19.79 12.38
N LEU A 28 8.11 -20.87 11.63
CA LEU A 28 9.26 -20.96 10.72
C LEU A 28 9.10 -20.07 9.48
N ASP A 29 7.88 -19.82 9.02
CA ASP A 29 7.61 -18.96 7.87
C ASP A 29 7.88 -17.47 8.18
N ASN A 30 7.97 -17.13 9.46
CA ASN A 30 8.25 -15.79 9.95
C ASN A 30 9.74 -15.55 10.27
N ILE A 31 10.62 -16.45 9.83
CA ILE A 31 12.07 -16.31 9.99
C ILE A 31 12.70 -16.09 8.62
N ASP A 32 13.55 -15.08 8.52
CA ASP A 32 14.44 -14.93 7.38
C ASP A 32 15.63 -15.88 7.56
N PHE A 33 15.69 -16.94 6.75
CA PHE A 33 16.72 -17.96 6.84
C PHE A 33 18.14 -17.47 6.52
N LEU A 34 18.27 -16.33 5.81
CA LEU A 34 19.59 -15.75 5.50
C LEU A 34 20.14 -14.92 6.66
N SER A 35 19.28 -14.22 7.37
CA SER A 35 19.66 -13.33 8.47
C SER A 35 19.32 -13.88 9.85
N PHE A 36 18.57 -15.00 9.93
CA PHE A 36 18.01 -15.56 11.17
C PHE A 36 17.21 -14.56 12.02
N THR A 37 16.63 -13.54 11.35
CA THR A 37 15.83 -12.52 12.03
C THR A 37 14.34 -12.75 11.81
N PRO A 38 13.49 -12.43 12.81
CA PRO A 38 12.04 -12.49 12.61
C PRO A 38 11.58 -11.49 11.53
N LYS A 39 10.85 -11.98 10.53
CA LYS A 39 10.16 -11.11 9.57
C LYS A 39 8.96 -10.47 10.24
N LYS A 40 8.88 -9.15 10.19
CA LYS A 40 7.69 -8.41 10.63
C LYS A 40 6.66 -8.41 9.49
N ASN A 41 5.89 -9.49 9.36
CA ASN A 41 4.80 -9.58 8.41
C ASN A 41 3.47 -9.29 9.10
N LEU A 42 2.64 -8.46 8.48
CA LEU A 42 1.30 -8.15 8.94
C LEU A 42 0.26 -8.82 8.05
N GLY A 43 -0.71 -9.51 8.65
CA GLY A 43 -1.83 -10.05 7.90
C GLY A 43 -2.91 -9.00 7.71
N LEU A 44 -3.30 -8.72 6.46
CA LEU A 44 -4.40 -7.80 6.16
C LEU A 44 -5.67 -8.21 6.91
N ASN A 45 -6.02 -9.51 6.88
CA ASN A 45 -7.16 -10.04 7.59
C ASN A 45 -7.16 -9.70 9.09
N LYS A 46 -5.99 -9.75 9.75
CA LYS A 46 -5.84 -9.43 11.18
C LYS A 46 -5.97 -7.92 11.44
N ILE A 47 -5.46 -7.08 10.53
CA ILE A 47 -5.60 -5.62 10.60
C ILE A 47 -7.09 -5.26 10.50
N LEU A 48 -7.79 -5.75 9.48
CA LEU A 48 -9.20 -5.48 9.25
C LEU A 48 -10.07 -5.97 10.42
N ALA A 49 -9.83 -7.18 10.93
CA ALA A 49 -10.54 -7.73 12.08
C ALA A 49 -10.30 -6.89 13.36
N SER A 50 -9.07 -6.38 13.55
CA SER A 50 -8.74 -5.53 14.71
C SER A 50 -9.48 -4.20 14.67
N ILE A 51 -9.55 -3.55 13.50
CA ILE A 51 -10.29 -2.31 13.28
C ILE A 51 -11.79 -2.54 13.53
N GLN A 52 -12.35 -3.62 12.97
CA GLN A 52 -13.77 -3.95 13.15
C GLN A 52 -14.13 -4.25 14.60
N LYS A 53 -13.25 -4.97 15.32
CA LYS A 53 -13.43 -5.25 16.74
C LYS A 53 -13.36 -3.97 17.58
N ALA A 54 -12.41 -3.09 17.29
CA ALA A 54 -12.26 -1.80 17.97
C ALA A 54 -13.47 -0.89 17.78
N ALA A 55 -14.11 -0.91 16.61
CA ALA A 55 -15.34 -0.16 16.35
C ALA A 55 -16.46 -0.55 17.32
N LYS A 56 -16.57 -1.84 17.68
CA LYS A 56 -17.63 -2.39 18.53
C LYS A 56 -17.30 -2.39 20.02
N ASP A 57 -16.03 -2.27 20.40
CA ASP A 57 -15.59 -2.32 21.81
C ASP A 57 -15.74 -0.95 22.48
N SER A 58 -16.68 -0.81 23.43
CA SER A 58 -16.95 0.44 24.14
C SER A 58 -15.77 0.98 24.95
N ARG A 59 -14.79 0.12 25.28
CA ARG A 59 -13.59 0.51 26.02
C ARG A 59 -12.57 1.24 25.16
N ILE A 60 -12.68 1.11 23.80
CA ILE A 60 -11.80 1.78 22.84
C ILE A 60 -12.47 3.07 22.37
N GLN A 61 -11.76 4.19 22.54
CA GLN A 61 -12.24 5.53 22.20
C GLN A 61 -11.84 5.98 20.80
N GLY A 62 -10.79 5.42 20.25
CA GLY A 62 -10.30 5.80 18.92
C GLY A 62 -9.14 4.94 18.44
N ILE A 63 -8.63 5.32 17.27
CA ILE A 63 -7.43 4.73 16.65
C ILE A 63 -6.33 5.79 16.59
N TYR A 64 -5.12 5.39 16.98
CA TYR A 64 -3.89 6.10 16.65
C TYR A 64 -3.19 5.34 15.51
N LEU A 65 -3.11 5.98 14.35
CA LEU A 65 -2.52 5.44 13.15
C LEU A 65 -1.09 5.98 13.02
N ASP A 66 -0.12 5.16 13.41
CA ASP A 66 1.30 5.47 13.30
C ASP A 66 1.81 5.00 11.93
N LEU A 67 2.11 5.96 11.07
CA LEU A 67 2.58 5.73 9.70
C LEU A 67 4.07 6.08 9.52
N THR A 68 4.81 6.16 10.63
CA THR A 68 6.22 6.58 10.63
C THR A 68 7.11 5.63 9.83
N GLU A 69 6.90 4.31 9.93
CA GLU A 69 7.80 3.30 9.35
C GLU A 69 7.31 2.73 8.00
N ILE A 70 6.43 3.42 7.31
CA ILE A 70 6.00 3.00 5.98
C ILE A 70 7.12 3.26 4.96
N GLN A 71 8.25 2.64 5.18
CA GLN A 71 9.35 2.52 4.22
C GLN A 71 9.37 1.08 3.70
N GLY A 72 8.73 0.85 2.58
CA GLY A 72 8.77 -0.47 1.98
C GLY A 72 7.55 -0.77 1.14
N ASN A 73 7.46 -1.98 0.72
CA ASN A 73 6.34 -2.48 -0.05
C ASN A 73 5.11 -2.63 0.85
N PHE A 74 4.43 -1.50 1.10
CA PHE A 74 3.17 -1.40 1.84
C PHE A 74 2.04 -2.19 1.17
N GLY A 75 2.38 -3.31 0.56
CA GLY A 75 1.46 -4.12 -0.21
C GLY A 75 0.97 -3.44 -1.50
N ALA A 76 0.13 -4.14 -2.23
CA ALA A 76 -0.56 -3.59 -3.38
C ALA A 76 -1.47 -2.43 -2.95
N LEU A 77 -1.77 -1.51 -3.86
CA LEU A 77 -2.74 -0.42 -3.61
C LEU A 77 -4.08 -0.96 -3.10
N ALA A 78 -4.46 -2.16 -3.53
CA ALA A 78 -5.66 -2.85 -3.05
C ALA A 78 -5.66 -3.06 -1.52
N PHE A 79 -4.54 -3.46 -0.92
CA PHE A 79 -4.46 -3.63 0.54
C PHE A 79 -4.61 -2.30 1.28
N THR A 80 -3.98 -1.24 0.75
CA THR A 80 -4.15 0.12 1.28
C THR A 80 -5.62 0.56 1.21
N GLN A 81 -6.30 0.25 0.09
CA GLN A 81 -7.71 0.55 -0.10
C GLN A 81 -8.60 -0.19 0.92
N GLU A 82 -8.34 -1.48 1.15
CA GLU A 82 -9.10 -2.27 2.13
C GLU A 82 -8.94 -1.72 3.55
N ILE A 83 -7.70 -1.37 3.94
CA ILE A 83 -7.44 -0.75 5.25
C ILE A 83 -8.14 0.60 5.34
N ARG A 84 -8.07 1.42 4.28
CA ARG A 84 -8.75 2.71 4.21
C ARG A 84 -10.26 2.57 4.38
N ASN A 85 -10.88 1.64 3.65
CA ASN A 85 -12.31 1.37 3.75
C ASN A 85 -12.72 0.93 5.17
N ALA A 86 -11.90 0.09 5.80
CA ALA A 86 -12.14 -0.34 7.18
C ALA A 86 -12.04 0.82 8.18
N LEU A 87 -11.09 1.74 7.98
CA LEU A 87 -10.95 2.96 8.79
C LEU A 87 -12.12 3.93 8.58
N GLN A 88 -12.57 4.12 7.33
CA GLN A 88 -13.77 4.93 7.05
C GLN A 88 -14.99 4.36 7.75
N LYS A 89 -15.18 3.04 7.68
CA LYS A 89 -16.26 2.36 8.39
C LYS A 89 -16.13 2.46 9.92
N PHE A 90 -14.91 2.45 10.44
CA PHE A 90 -14.68 2.66 11.86
C PHE A 90 -15.19 4.03 12.32
N LYS A 91 -15.04 5.09 11.54
CA LYS A 91 -15.55 6.44 11.85
C LYS A 91 -17.07 6.50 12.01
N GLU A 92 -17.82 5.60 11.37
CA GLU A 92 -19.28 5.50 11.55
C GLU A 92 -19.67 5.13 13.00
N SER A 93 -18.72 4.58 13.79
CA SER A 93 -18.91 4.34 15.22
C SER A 93 -18.85 5.60 16.11
N GLY A 94 -18.57 6.77 15.54
CA GLY A 94 -18.40 8.05 16.25
C GLY A 94 -17.07 8.19 16.99
N LYS A 95 -16.15 7.25 16.83
CA LYS A 95 -14.82 7.27 17.46
C LYS A 95 -13.81 7.97 16.55
N PHE A 96 -12.79 8.60 17.18
CA PHE A 96 -11.80 9.35 16.44
C PHE A 96 -10.69 8.49 15.83
N ILE A 97 -10.07 9.02 14.77
CA ILE A 97 -8.82 8.51 14.20
C ILE A 97 -7.84 9.67 14.14
N TYR A 98 -6.66 9.50 14.76
CA TYR A 98 -5.54 10.44 14.62
C TYR A 98 -4.39 9.72 13.93
N SER A 99 -3.76 10.41 12.99
CA SER A 99 -2.58 9.89 12.27
C SER A 99 -1.35 10.73 12.58
N TYR A 100 -0.22 10.06 12.70
CA TYR A 100 1.09 10.70 12.86
C TYR A 100 2.14 10.01 12.00
N SER A 101 3.08 10.80 11.49
CA SER A 101 4.31 10.29 10.90
C SER A 101 5.50 11.16 11.32
N ASN A 102 6.55 10.50 11.80
CA ASN A 102 7.81 11.17 12.15
C ASN A 102 8.76 11.31 10.95
N LEU A 103 8.57 10.50 9.90
CA LEU A 103 9.43 10.48 8.71
C LEU A 103 8.76 11.10 7.48
N GLY A 104 7.62 11.80 7.67
CA GLY A 104 6.84 12.36 6.58
C GLY A 104 5.84 11.36 5.98
N TYR A 105 5.21 11.77 4.89
CA TYR A 105 4.24 10.94 4.20
C TYR A 105 4.62 10.71 2.75
N SER A 106 4.67 9.45 2.34
CA SER A 106 4.60 9.07 0.93
C SER A 106 3.15 9.20 0.43
N GLN A 107 2.95 9.20 -0.87
CA GLN A 107 1.58 9.29 -1.42
C GLN A 107 0.63 8.19 -0.93
N LYS A 108 1.11 6.94 -0.76
CA LYS A 108 0.29 5.85 -0.21
C LYS A 108 -0.04 6.06 1.27
N SER A 109 0.95 6.45 2.07
CA SER A 109 0.73 6.69 3.49
C SER A 109 -0.14 7.93 3.74
N TYR A 110 0.02 8.99 2.93
CA TYR A 110 -0.85 10.15 2.99
C TYR A 110 -2.28 9.83 2.58
N TYR A 111 -2.46 9.07 1.49
CA TYR A 111 -3.76 8.57 1.08
C TYR A 111 -4.49 7.82 2.22
N LEU A 112 -3.75 7.02 2.99
CA LEU A 112 -4.31 6.33 4.16
C LEU A 112 -4.57 7.31 5.31
N ALA A 113 -3.63 8.21 5.60
CA ALA A 113 -3.74 9.20 6.67
C ALA A 113 -4.94 10.14 6.50
N THR A 114 -5.34 10.44 5.25
CA THR A 114 -6.44 11.38 4.99
C THR A 114 -7.81 10.90 5.48
N VAL A 115 -7.97 9.65 5.91
CA VAL A 115 -9.17 9.19 6.62
C VAL A 115 -9.27 9.76 8.04
N ALA A 116 -8.12 10.10 8.64
CA ALA A 116 -8.04 10.55 10.02
C ALA A 116 -8.72 11.92 10.22
N ASP A 117 -9.27 12.13 11.42
CA ASP A 117 -9.86 13.42 11.82
C ASP A 117 -8.79 14.50 12.02
N LYS A 118 -7.58 14.07 12.44
CA LYS A 118 -6.39 14.92 12.54
C LYS A 118 -5.17 14.19 12.03
N ILE A 119 -4.38 14.89 11.23
CA ILE A 119 -3.12 14.41 10.67
C ILE A 119 -2.00 15.27 11.23
N PHE A 120 -1.02 14.62 11.80
CA PHE A 120 0.18 15.25 12.33
C PHE A 120 1.41 14.72 11.60
N VAL A 121 2.37 15.59 11.39
CA VAL A 121 3.65 15.26 10.74
C VAL A 121 4.76 16.03 11.42
N ASN A 122 5.94 15.44 11.50
CA ASN A 122 7.14 16.16 11.91
C ASN A 122 7.42 17.27 10.88
N PRO A 123 7.50 18.56 11.29
CA PRO A 123 7.65 19.69 10.37
C PRO A 123 8.93 19.65 9.53
N GLU A 124 9.96 18.93 9.98
CA GLU A 124 11.24 18.76 9.26
C GLU A 124 11.21 17.66 8.20
N THR A 125 10.04 17.07 7.91
CA THR A 125 9.92 15.93 7.00
C THR A 125 8.99 16.20 5.81
N PRO A 126 9.25 15.58 4.64
CA PRO A 126 8.49 15.86 3.45
C PRO A 126 7.11 15.16 3.42
N LEU A 127 6.19 15.79 2.70
CA LEU A 127 5.00 15.13 2.16
C LEU A 127 5.20 14.99 0.64
N LEU A 128 5.23 13.74 0.15
CA LEU A 128 5.57 13.44 -1.23
C LEU A 128 4.34 12.94 -2.00
N LEU A 129 3.86 13.74 -2.95
CA LEU A 129 2.85 13.39 -3.94
C LEU A 129 3.50 13.48 -5.32
N THR A 130 4.15 12.41 -5.75
CA THR A 130 5.03 12.40 -6.93
C THR A 130 4.37 11.85 -8.19
N GLY A 131 3.13 11.39 -8.09
CA GLY A 131 2.47 10.69 -9.19
C GLY A 131 2.95 9.25 -9.36
N MET A 132 2.68 8.68 -10.52
CA MET A 132 3.05 7.30 -10.86
C MET A 132 3.73 7.24 -12.23
N SER A 133 4.78 6.45 -12.33
CA SER A 133 5.47 6.17 -13.58
C SER A 133 5.82 4.69 -13.67
N SER A 134 6.01 4.20 -14.89
CA SER A 134 6.49 2.85 -15.17
C SER A 134 7.62 2.91 -16.18
N SER A 135 8.73 2.24 -15.88
CA SER A 135 9.86 2.06 -16.79
C SER A 135 10.05 0.58 -17.05
N ILE A 136 10.16 0.21 -18.33
CA ILE A 136 10.38 -1.17 -18.76
C ILE A 136 11.70 -1.23 -19.51
N SER A 137 12.58 -2.11 -19.05
CA SER A 137 13.86 -2.36 -19.73
C SER A 137 13.69 -3.42 -20.80
N PHE A 138 14.32 -3.22 -21.97
CA PHE A 138 14.29 -4.15 -23.09
C PHE A 138 15.67 -4.80 -23.26
N TYR A 139 15.71 -6.11 -23.41
CA TYR A 139 16.94 -6.91 -23.39
C TYR A 139 17.23 -7.61 -24.72
N LYS A 140 16.42 -7.42 -25.76
CA LYS A 140 16.55 -8.09 -27.05
C LYS A 140 17.95 -7.97 -27.64
N GLU A 141 18.51 -6.75 -27.71
CA GLU A 141 19.87 -6.53 -28.24
C GLU A 141 20.95 -7.19 -27.35
N THR A 142 20.79 -7.15 -26.03
CA THR A 142 21.71 -7.79 -25.10
C THR A 142 21.71 -9.29 -25.28
N LEU A 143 20.54 -9.91 -25.42
CA LEU A 143 20.42 -11.34 -25.67
C LEU A 143 21.03 -11.73 -27.01
N ALA A 144 20.79 -10.94 -28.06
CA ALA A 144 21.39 -11.17 -29.38
C ALA A 144 22.94 -11.12 -29.32
N LYS A 145 23.54 -10.16 -28.59
CA LYS A 145 25.00 -10.10 -28.39
C LYS A 145 25.55 -11.31 -27.63
N LEU A 146 24.75 -11.94 -26.78
CA LEU A 146 25.12 -13.17 -26.06
C LEU A 146 24.81 -14.45 -26.85
N GLY A 147 24.29 -14.35 -28.10
CA GLY A 147 23.91 -15.49 -28.91
C GLY A 147 22.63 -16.19 -28.44
N ILE A 148 21.83 -15.56 -27.59
CA ILE A 148 20.59 -16.10 -27.04
C ILE A 148 19.42 -15.63 -27.92
N GLN A 149 18.63 -16.59 -28.43
CA GLN A 149 17.40 -16.33 -29.18
C GLN A 149 16.20 -16.82 -28.37
N PRO A 150 15.42 -15.91 -27.76
CA PRO A 150 14.23 -16.32 -27.00
C PRO A 150 13.12 -16.79 -27.96
N GLU A 151 12.60 -17.98 -27.71
CA GLU A 151 11.39 -18.48 -28.37
C GLU A 151 10.17 -18.13 -27.54
N VAL A 152 9.18 -17.49 -28.16
CA VAL A 152 7.99 -17.01 -27.47
C VAL A 152 6.73 -17.56 -28.12
N VAL A 153 5.92 -18.24 -27.32
CA VAL A 153 4.56 -18.62 -27.68
C VAL A 153 3.57 -17.71 -26.95
N LYS A 154 2.93 -16.81 -27.67
CA LYS A 154 1.91 -15.91 -27.10
C LYS A 154 0.63 -15.92 -27.93
N VAL A 155 -0.51 -15.82 -27.26
CA VAL A 155 -1.83 -15.68 -27.89
C VAL A 155 -2.53 -14.47 -27.29
N GLY A 156 -2.96 -13.55 -28.15
CA GLY A 156 -3.71 -12.35 -27.79
C GLY A 156 -2.90 -11.05 -27.79
N LYS A 157 -3.60 -9.94 -28.04
CA LYS A 157 -3.04 -8.59 -28.26
C LYS A 157 -2.32 -8.04 -27.02
N PHE A 158 -2.83 -8.35 -25.82
CA PHE A 158 -2.36 -7.79 -24.56
C PHE A 158 -1.43 -8.72 -23.77
N LYS A 159 -0.76 -9.67 -24.43
CA LYS A 159 0.26 -10.55 -23.82
C LYS A 159 1.65 -9.95 -23.95
N SER A 160 1.88 -8.85 -23.21
CA SER A 160 3.08 -8.01 -23.34
C SER A 160 4.25 -8.43 -22.44
N ALA A 161 4.07 -9.39 -21.52
CA ALA A 161 5.10 -9.82 -20.57
C ALA A 161 6.40 -10.31 -21.23
N VAL A 162 6.36 -10.72 -22.50
CA VAL A 162 7.50 -11.23 -23.28
C VAL A 162 8.18 -10.12 -24.12
N GLU A 163 7.56 -8.98 -24.29
CA GLU A 163 8.10 -7.88 -25.11
C GLU A 163 9.51 -7.45 -24.68
N PRO A 164 9.87 -7.39 -23.39
CA PRO A 164 11.21 -7.06 -22.96
C PRO A 164 12.33 -7.93 -23.56
N PHE A 165 12.00 -9.15 -23.99
CA PHE A 165 12.98 -10.09 -24.52
C PHE A 165 13.02 -10.16 -26.06
N ILE A 166 11.96 -9.70 -26.73
CA ILE A 166 11.82 -9.85 -28.19
C ILE A 166 11.61 -8.52 -28.95
N SER A 167 11.43 -7.42 -28.23
CA SER A 167 11.19 -6.10 -28.82
C SER A 167 12.24 -5.09 -28.34
N ASP A 168 12.40 -4.00 -29.09
CA ASP A 168 13.32 -2.92 -28.73
C ASP A 168 12.59 -1.81 -27.94
N GLU A 169 11.25 -1.78 -28.04
CA GLU A 169 10.40 -0.81 -27.39
C GLU A 169 9.03 -1.40 -27.02
N MET A 170 8.28 -0.66 -26.23
CA MET A 170 6.93 -1.01 -25.82
C MET A 170 5.95 -0.89 -26.98
N SER A 171 5.20 -1.96 -27.25
CA SER A 171 4.13 -1.91 -28.26
C SER A 171 3.03 -0.91 -27.88
N PRO A 172 2.29 -0.36 -28.86
CA PRO A 172 1.14 0.52 -28.58
C PRO A 172 0.11 -0.12 -27.64
N ALA A 173 -0.15 -1.41 -27.79
CA ALA A 173 -1.08 -2.15 -26.94
C ALA A 173 -0.59 -2.28 -25.50
N ASN A 174 0.71 -2.52 -25.31
CA ASN A 174 1.33 -2.57 -23.97
C ASN A 174 1.32 -1.17 -23.34
N ARG A 175 1.65 -0.13 -24.10
CA ARG A 175 1.61 1.25 -23.62
C ARG A 175 0.20 1.64 -23.16
N GLU A 176 -0.82 1.30 -23.92
CA GLU A 176 -2.22 1.53 -23.54
C GLU A 176 -2.57 0.82 -22.22
N GLN A 177 -2.16 -0.44 -22.06
CA GLN A 177 -2.41 -1.23 -20.85
C GLN A 177 -1.72 -0.63 -19.62
N VAL A 178 -0.44 -0.27 -19.75
CA VAL A 178 0.33 0.34 -18.65
C VAL A 178 -0.25 1.70 -18.29
N GLN A 179 -0.58 2.53 -19.28
CA GLN A 179 -1.18 3.85 -19.04
C GLN A 179 -2.50 3.74 -18.27
N LYS A 180 -3.42 2.86 -18.71
CA LYS A 180 -4.69 2.63 -18.02
C LYS A 180 -4.49 2.16 -16.56
N TYR A 181 -3.49 1.32 -16.32
CA TYR A 181 -3.17 0.88 -14.97
C TYR A 181 -2.68 2.05 -14.10
N LEU A 182 -1.76 2.88 -14.62
CA LEU A 182 -1.24 4.04 -13.91
C LEU A 182 -2.35 5.07 -13.63
N ASP A 183 -3.15 5.40 -14.63
CA ASP A 183 -4.25 6.36 -14.52
C ASP A 183 -5.31 5.91 -13.51
N SER A 184 -5.69 4.64 -13.54
CA SER A 184 -6.65 4.07 -12.59
C SER A 184 -6.11 4.09 -11.16
N SER A 185 -4.83 3.71 -10.99
CA SER A 185 -4.20 3.67 -9.68
C SER A 185 -4.01 5.07 -9.10
N TRP A 186 -3.51 6.01 -9.90
CA TRP A 186 -3.33 7.40 -9.50
C TRP A 186 -4.68 8.07 -9.23
N GLY A 187 -5.65 7.89 -10.12
CA GLY A 187 -7.00 8.41 -9.94
C GLY A 187 -7.67 7.96 -8.64
N THR A 188 -7.44 6.70 -8.23
CA THR A 188 -7.93 6.18 -6.95
C THR A 188 -7.33 6.93 -5.76
N ILE A 189 -6.01 7.17 -5.79
CA ILE A 189 -5.30 7.90 -4.72
C ILE A 189 -5.79 9.34 -4.64
N VAL A 190 -5.75 10.05 -5.77
CA VAL A 190 -6.09 11.48 -5.84
C VAL A 190 -7.56 11.72 -5.44
N LYS A 191 -8.47 10.92 -5.99
CA LYS A 191 -9.90 10.99 -5.65
C LYS A 191 -10.14 10.79 -4.15
N GLY A 192 -9.53 9.77 -3.55
CA GLY A 192 -9.71 9.51 -2.12
C GLY A 192 -9.10 10.60 -1.23
N ILE A 193 -7.98 11.22 -1.64
CA ILE A 193 -7.40 12.38 -0.95
C ILE A 193 -8.34 13.58 -1.07
N ALA A 194 -8.77 13.91 -2.30
CA ALA A 194 -9.66 15.04 -2.58
C ALA A 194 -10.95 14.98 -1.78
N GLU A 195 -11.63 13.82 -1.79
CA GLU A 195 -12.84 13.56 -1.02
C GLU A 195 -12.62 13.75 0.49
N SER A 196 -11.54 13.20 1.03
CA SER A 196 -11.27 13.29 2.47
C SER A 196 -10.84 14.68 2.93
N ARG A 197 -10.19 15.45 2.06
CA ARG A 197 -9.72 16.81 2.35
C ARG A 197 -10.72 17.87 1.94
N ASN A 198 -11.82 17.49 1.27
CA ASN A 198 -12.82 18.40 0.72
C ASN A 198 -12.21 19.48 -0.19
N ILE A 199 -11.34 19.02 -1.11
CA ILE A 199 -10.68 19.88 -2.10
C ILE A 199 -10.93 19.34 -3.52
N PRO A 200 -10.88 20.18 -4.55
CA PRO A 200 -10.97 19.70 -5.94
C PRO A 200 -9.84 18.74 -6.29
N VAL A 201 -10.14 17.76 -7.14
CA VAL A 201 -9.15 16.79 -7.64
C VAL A 201 -7.98 17.51 -8.35
N ASP A 202 -8.28 18.54 -9.11
CA ASP A 202 -7.29 19.33 -9.86
C ASP A 202 -6.35 20.17 -8.96
N SER A 203 -6.59 20.17 -7.66
CA SER A 203 -5.74 20.85 -6.67
C SER A 203 -4.67 19.93 -6.07
N ILE A 204 -4.65 18.65 -6.46
CA ILE A 204 -3.68 17.64 -6.03
C ILE A 204 -2.72 17.33 -7.18
#